data_4f844ff8c1ccdabd1fde8609be3b0586
#
_entry.id   4f844ff8c1ccdabd1fde8609be3b0586
#
_cell.length_a   1.000
_cell.length_b   1.000
_cell.length_c   1.000
_cell.angle_alpha   90.00
_cell.angle_beta   90.00
_cell.angle_gamma   90.00
#
_symmetry.space_group_name_H-M   'P 1'
#
loop_
_entity.id
_entity.type
_entity.pdbx_description
1 polymer ?
#
loop_
_entity_poly.entity_id
_entity_poly.type
_entity_poly.pdbx_seq_one_letter_code
_entity_poly.pdbx_strand_id
1 'polypeptide(L)'
;DKYPSELSGGEQQRVSIARALAKKPEILFLDEPTGALDEETGRKILDYIWELKEKLGLTLIMVTHNQNIADMARTIIRVNSGKITEVVTNDQPQTAYEIGW
;
A
#
# COMPACT_ATOMS: atom_id res chain seq x y z
N ASP A 1 9.78 18.47 -19.77
CA ASP A 1 9.63 17.06 -19.47
C ASP A 1 10.59 16.63 -18.38
N LYS A 2 10.10 15.78 -17.49
CA LYS A 2 10.94 15.20 -16.45
C LYS A 2 11.44 13.84 -16.88
N TYR A 3 12.73 13.60 -16.66
CA TYR A 3 13.28 12.27 -16.79
C TYR A 3 12.88 11.43 -15.56
N PRO A 4 12.84 10.10 -15.66
CA PRO A 4 12.48 9.25 -14.52
C PRO A 4 13.31 9.53 -13.26
N SER A 5 14.58 9.91 -13.42
CA SER A 5 15.47 10.26 -12.30
C SER A 5 15.09 11.55 -11.61
N GLU A 6 14.27 12.38 -12.24
CA GLU A 6 13.85 13.68 -11.71
C GLU A 6 12.50 13.60 -11.01
N LEU A 7 11.80 12.45 -11.09
CA LEU A 7 10.53 12.28 -10.42
C LEU A 7 10.73 12.10 -8.91
N SER A 8 9.80 12.63 -8.12
CA SER A 8 9.79 12.38 -6.68
C SER A 8 9.50 10.90 -6.42
N GLY A 9 9.81 10.42 -5.20
CA GLY A 9 9.50 9.06 -4.80
C GLY A 9 8.03 8.71 -4.94
N GLY A 10 7.13 9.65 -4.60
CA GLY A 10 5.68 9.46 -4.73
C GLY A 10 5.24 9.38 -6.18
N GLU A 11 5.82 10.23 -7.05
CA GLU A 11 5.51 10.18 -8.48
C GLU A 11 5.98 8.86 -9.10
N GLN A 12 7.18 8.41 -8.74
CA GLN A 12 7.71 7.13 -9.20
C GLN A 12 6.82 5.97 -8.78
N GLN A 13 6.32 6.01 -7.55
CA GLN A 13 5.46 4.97 -7.02
C GLN A 13 4.12 4.96 -7.75
N ARG A 14 3.53 6.12 -8.04
CA ARG A 14 2.29 6.20 -8.81
C ARG A 14 2.47 5.63 -10.23
N VAL A 15 3.59 5.92 -10.87
CA VAL A 15 3.89 5.37 -12.20
C VAL A 15 3.98 3.85 -12.13
N SER A 16 4.66 3.33 -11.11
CA SER A 16 4.80 1.89 -10.91
C SER A 16 3.45 1.21 -10.72
N ILE A 17 2.59 1.80 -9.91
CA ILE A 17 1.23 1.28 -9.66
C ILE A 17 0.40 1.34 -10.95
N ALA A 18 0.48 2.44 -11.70
CA ALA A 18 -0.25 2.58 -12.95
C ALA A 18 0.16 1.51 -13.97
N ARG A 19 1.46 1.18 -14.04
CA ARG A 19 1.95 0.12 -14.92
C ARG A 19 1.39 -1.24 -14.53
N ALA A 20 1.34 -1.53 -13.23
CA ALA A 20 0.77 -2.78 -12.74
C ALA A 20 -0.71 -2.87 -13.10
N LEU A 21 -1.44 -1.77 -12.98
CA LEU A 21 -2.88 -1.71 -13.26
C LEU A 21 -3.20 -1.79 -14.75
N ALA A 22 -2.27 -1.39 -15.62
CA ALA A 22 -2.47 -1.46 -17.07
C ALA A 22 -2.72 -2.90 -17.56
N LYS A 23 -2.28 -3.88 -16.79
CA LYS A 23 -2.50 -5.31 -17.08
C LYS A 23 -3.86 -5.80 -16.60
N LYS A 24 -4.67 -4.94 -16.02
CA LYS A 24 -6.01 -5.24 -15.47
C LYS A 24 -6.00 -6.45 -14.52
N PRO A 25 -5.19 -6.42 -13.45
CA PRO A 25 -5.12 -7.54 -12.51
C PRO A 25 -6.36 -7.61 -11.63
N GLU A 26 -6.64 -8.78 -11.10
CA GLU A 26 -7.65 -8.95 -10.05
C GLU A 26 -7.02 -8.73 -8.68
N ILE A 27 -5.72 -8.99 -8.58
CA ILE A 27 -4.93 -8.83 -7.34
C ILE A 27 -3.80 -7.85 -7.60
N LEU A 28 -3.72 -6.84 -6.76
CA LEU A 28 -2.58 -5.91 -6.77
C LEU A 28 -1.69 -6.26 -5.59
N PHE A 29 -0.44 -6.63 -5.88
CA PHE A 29 0.53 -6.98 -4.86
C PHE A 29 1.57 -5.86 -4.74
N LEU A 30 1.75 -5.33 -3.54
CA LEU A 30 2.70 -4.26 -3.27
C LEU A 30 3.61 -4.64 -2.10
N ASP A 31 4.92 -4.44 -2.27
CA ASP A 31 5.92 -4.73 -1.25
C ASP A 31 6.54 -3.42 -0.79
N GLU A 32 6.29 -3.06 0.47
CA GLU A 32 6.82 -1.85 1.09
C GLU A 32 6.63 -0.59 0.23
N PRO A 33 5.39 -0.27 -0.20
CA PRO A 33 5.19 0.81 -1.18
C PRO A 33 5.54 2.20 -0.66
N THR A 34 5.66 2.38 0.66
CA THR A 34 5.99 3.67 1.26
C THR A 34 7.31 3.66 2.00
N GLY A 35 8.09 2.58 1.89
CA GLY A 35 9.30 2.39 2.70
C GLY A 35 10.35 3.49 2.56
N ALA A 36 10.46 4.10 1.38
CA ALA A 36 11.45 5.14 1.11
C ALA A 36 10.83 6.55 1.06
N LEU A 37 9.57 6.71 1.46
CA LEU A 37 8.85 7.97 1.36
C LEU A 37 8.73 8.64 2.73
N ASP A 38 8.73 9.98 2.73
CA ASP A 38 8.40 10.75 3.91
C ASP A 38 6.92 10.56 4.29
N GLU A 39 6.55 10.96 5.49
CA GLU A 39 5.20 10.75 6.00
C GLU A 39 4.12 11.34 5.10
N GLU A 40 4.25 12.60 4.73
CA GLU A 40 3.23 13.28 3.93
C GLU A 40 3.03 12.58 2.58
N THR A 41 4.12 12.29 1.88
CA THR A 41 4.07 11.60 0.59
C THR A 41 3.56 10.18 0.75
N GLY A 42 4.00 9.49 1.79
CA GLY A 42 3.59 8.13 2.07
C GLY A 42 2.08 8.01 2.31
N ARG A 43 1.51 8.93 3.08
CA ARG A 43 0.06 8.94 3.33
C ARG A 43 -0.73 9.18 2.05
N LYS A 44 -0.26 10.07 1.19
CA LYS A 44 -0.90 10.33 -0.12
C LYS A 44 -0.88 9.09 -1.00
N ILE A 45 0.24 8.36 -1.00
CA ILE A 45 0.35 7.12 -1.78
C ILE A 45 -0.59 6.05 -1.25
N LEU A 46 -0.67 5.87 0.06
CA LEU A 46 -1.58 4.90 0.67
C LEU A 46 -3.03 5.24 0.34
N ASP A 47 -3.41 6.50 0.45
CA ASP A 47 -4.75 6.96 0.13
C ASP A 47 -5.08 6.68 -1.34
N TYR A 48 -4.14 6.98 -2.24
CA TYR A 48 -4.27 6.70 -3.67
C TYR A 48 -4.47 5.20 -3.94
N ILE A 49 -3.69 4.34 -3.29
CA ILE A 49 -3.80 2.89 -3.45
C ILE A 49 -5.18 2.38 -3.00
N TRP A 50 -5.65 2.84 -1.83
CA TRP A 50 -6.96 2.44 -1.32
C TRP A 50 -8.10 2.93 -2.21
N GLU A 51 -7.99 4.15 -2.73
CA GLU A 51 -8.97 4.69 -3.66
C GLU A 51 -9.06 3.84 -4.93
N LEU A 52 -7.92 3.45 -5.49
CA LEU A 52 -7.87 2.58 -6.67
C LEU A 52 -8.46 1.21 -6.38
N LYS A 53 -8.15 0.65 -5.22
CA LYS A 53 -8.69 -0.63 -4.79
C LYS A 53 -10.21 -0.60 -4.77
N GLU A 54 -10.80 0.44 -4.20
CA GLU A 54 -12.25 0.58 -4.13
C GLU A 54 -12.87 0.80 -5.51
N LYS A 55 -12.29 1.69 -6.30
CA LYS A 55 -12.81 2.01 -7.64
C LYS A 55 -12.78 0.82 -8.59
N LEU A 56 -11.73 0.04 -8.54
CA LEU A 56 -11.50 -1.05 -9.49
C LEU A 56 -11.93 -2.42 -8.96
N GLY A 57 -12.36 -2.48 -7.71
CA GLY A 57 -12.76 -3.74 -7.09
C GLY A 57 -11.62 -4.74 -6.96
N LEU A 58 -10.41 -4.25 -6.74
CA LEU A 58 -9.22 -5.10 -6.64
C LEU A 58 -9.11 -5.73 -5.26
N THR A 59 -8.47 -6.91 -5.23
CA THR A 59 -7.92 -7.44 -3.98
C THR A 59 -6.51 -6.88 -3.84
N LEU A 60 -6.26 -6.22 -2.73
CA LEU A 60 -4.95 -5.61 -2.45
C LEU A 60 -4.21 -6.47 -1.42
N ILE A 61 -3.00 -6.87 -1.77
CA ILE A 61 -2.08 -7.54 -0.84
C ILE A 61 -0.87 -6.65 -0.67
N MET A 62 -0.59 -6.26 0.56
CA MET A 62 0.54 -5.39 0.86
C MET A 62 1.45 -6.03 1.90
N VAL A 63 2.74 -6.04 1.61
CA VAL A 63 3.76 -6.46 2.58
C VAL A 63 4.38 -5.20 3.16
N THR A 64 4.40 -5.09 4.48
CA THR A 64 5.00 -3.95 5.15
C THR A 64 5.55 -4.32 6.52
N HIS A 65 6.63 -3.66 6.92
CA HIS A 65 7.18 -3.74 8.28
C HIS A 65 6.58 -2.68 9.19
N ASN A 66 5.79 -1.75 8.66
CA ASN A 66 5.13 -0.72 9.44
C ASN A 66 3.79 -1.23 9.94
N GLN A 67 3.71 -1.53 11.24
CA GLN A 67 2.50 -2.07 11.85
C GLN A 67 1.32 -1.10 11.83
N ASN A 68 1.58 0.19 11.77
CA ASN A 68 0.51 1.18 11.70
C ASN A 68 -0.22 1.13 10.37
N ILE A 69 0.51 0.85 9.29
CA ILE A 69 -0.10 0.69 7.97
C ILE A 69 -1.03 -0.53 7.96
N ALA A 70 -0.69 -1.56 8.72
CA ALA A 70 -1.54 -2.76 8.83
C ALA A 70 -2.94 -2.42 9.35
N ASP A 71 -3.10 -1.36 10.13
CA ASP A 71 -4.41 -0.94 10.65
C ASP A 71 -5.38 -0.48 9.56
N MET A 72 -4.89 -0.25 8.34
CA MET A 72 -5.74 0.06 7.18
C MET A 72 -6.34 -1.20 6.56
N ALA A 73 -5.80 -2.36 6.84
CA ALA A 73 -6.23 -3.60 6.22
C ALA A 73 -7.43 -4.21 6.93
N ARG A 74 -8.26 -4.92 6.16
CA ARG A 74 -9.37 -5.70 6.73
C ARG A 74 -8.85 -6.98 7.36
N THR A 75 -7.87 -7.62 6.75
CA THR A 75 -7.24 -8.83 7.27
C THR A 75 -5.75 -8.60 7.42
N ILE A 76 -5.24 -8.88 8.60
CA ILE A 76 -3.81 -8.71 8.92
C ILE A 76 -3.22 -10.10 9.16
N ILE A 77 -2.18 -10.41 8.40
CA ILE A 77 -1.46 -11.68 8.54
C ILE A 77 -0.05 -11.35 9.05
N ARG A 78 0.26 -11.84 10.24
CA ARG A 78 1.57 -11.64 10.84
C ARG A 78 2.44 -12.86 10.57
N VAL A 79 3.67 -12.60 10.12
CA VAL A 79 4.62 -13.64 9.78
C VAL A 79 5.89 -13.42 10.57
N ASN A 80 6.43 -14.50 11.13
CA ASN A 80 7.69 -14.48 11.85
C ASN A 80 8.48 -15.73 11.52
N SER A 81 9.75 -15.55 11.13
CA SER A 81 10.65 -16.64 10.78
C SER A 81 10.07 -17.61 9.74
N GLY A 82 9.40 -17.05 8.74
CA GLY A 82 8.80 -17.82 7.65
C GLY A 82 7.50 -18.53 8.00
N LYS A 83 6.95 -18.28 9.19
CA LYS A 83 5.71 -18.93 9.65
C LYS A 83 4.66 -17.89 9.97
N ILE A 84 3.39 -18.21 9.66
CA ILE A 84 2.26 -17.38 10.03
C ILE A 84 2.04 -17.57 11.54
N THR A 85 2.13 -16.47 12.28
CA THR A 85 1.96 -16.48 13.74
C THR A 85 0.58 -16.02 14.17
N GLU A 86 -0.10 -15.22 13.32
CA GLU A 86 -1.39 -14.66 13.67
C GLU A 86 -2.14 -14.24 12.41
N VAL A 87 -3.45 -14.42 12.41
CA VAL A 87 -4.36 -13.89 11.39
C VAL A 87 -5.47 -13.16 12.14
N VAL A 88 -5.61 -11.87 11.90
CA VAL A 88 -6.58 -11.01 12.60
C VAL A 88 -7.51 -10.37 11.58
N THR A 89 -8.81 -10.40 11.87
CA THR A 89 -9.79 -9.63 11.13
C THR A 89 -9.97 -8.27 11.79
N ASN A 90 -9.78 -7.21 11.04
CA ASN A 90 -9.93 -5.85 11.53
C ASN A 90 -11.29 -5.33 11.11
N ASP A 91 -12.21 -5.18 12.06
CA ASP A 91 -13.59 -4.76 11.78
C ASP A 91 -13.71 -3.27 11.50
N GLN A 92 -12.69 -2.48 11.85
CA GLN A 92 -12.71 -1.03 11.68
C GLN A 92 -11.38 -0.55 11.06
N PRO A 93 -11.15 -0.83 9.77
CA PRO A 93 -9.94 -0.36 9.09
C PRO A 93 -9.86 1.16 9.13
N GLN A 94 -8.66 1.67 9.41
CA GLN A 94 -8.40 3.10 9.43
C GLN A 94 -8.02 3.61 8.03
N THR A 95 -8.17 4.91 7.81
CA THR A 95 -7.71 5.55 6.59
C THR A 95 -6.22 5.88 6.67
N ALA A 96 -5.62 6.25 5.53
CA ALA A 96 -4.22 6.64 5.47
C ALA A 96 -3.90 7.84 6.37
N TYR A 97 -4.88 8.65 6.69
CA TYR A 97 -4.69 9.85 7.51
C TYR A 97 -5.00 9.64 8.99
N GLU A 98 -5.61 8.50 9.32
CA GLU A 98 -5.93 8.14 10.71
C GLU A 98 -4.85 7.30 11.38
N ILE A 99 -4.08 6.55 10.62
CA ILE A 99 -3.05 5.68 11.17
C ILE A 99 -1.87 6.49 11.73
N GLY A 100 -1.14 5.92 12.68
CA GLY A 100 0.15 6.45 13.09
C GLY A 100 1.17 6.31 11.98
N TRP A 101 2.33 6.92 12.16
CA TRP A 101 3.39 6.83 11.14
C TRP A 101 4.70 6.30 11.70
#